data_35e99dea432df8c910e9ed4576a91ebb
#
_entry.id   35e99dea432df8c910e9ed4576a91ebb
#
_cell.length_a   1.000
_cell.length_b   1.000
_cell.length_c   1.000
_cell.angle_alpha   90.00
_cell.angle_beta   90.00
_cell.angle_gamma   90.00
#
_symmetry.space_group_name_H-M   'P 1'
#
loop_
_entity.id
_entity.type
_entity.pdbx_description
1 polymer ?
#
loop_
_entity_poly.entity_id
_entity_poly.type
_entity_poly.pdbx_seq_one_letter_code
_entity_poly.pdbx_strand_id
1 'polypeptide(L)'
;MYLEIFKAENTGNDLSIMLSGVCDTFSSVIWDVEYFSPGKFEIYVSANAETIALFQRGNIVGRSDDKQHYGIIEGVYLRTDAESGDYLTISGRFLMCLLNRRIIQPTLSFTAYHTYGEIVQTAVQRNCIRSWAKAERVIPALEIGDVSGACWNTRTKLQISYENLMEWIYTVCQNIGGTANIRLREVSDGKYTMYFELSQGTDRSIMQQENMPVVFSDVYDNLLTYIYNSDYSEYRNYAYVYGEGEGAQRQFATCYAGKEMPTGLSRYEMYVNASDLSQTVRSDDGSETVVSEAEYMEILKERGAENLVAPVLSSEATIVAESHQFVYGKDYKVGDFITMQHTGYGIQIPRVRLVGMIESFDSDGYGLTPVVQE
;
A
#
# COMPACT_ATOMS: atom_id res chain seq x y z
N MET A 1 -17.73 14.81 -11.03
CA MET A 1 -16.36 14.68 -10.51
C MET A 1 -15.49 15.78 -11.12
N TYR A 2 -14.60 16.41 -10.36
CA TYR A 2 -13.53 17.30 -10.83
C TYR A 2 -12.23 16.97 -10.09
N LEU A 3 -11.12 17.39 -10.65
CA LEU A 3 -9.78 17.21 -10.06
C LEU A 3 -9.41 18.45 -9.26
N GLU A 4 -8.86 18.24 -8.07
CA GLU A 4 -8.31 19.27 -7.19
C GLU A 4 -6.79 19.21 -7.27
N ILE A 5 -6.14 20.31 -7.58
CA ILE A 5 -4.69 20.37 -7.71
C ILE A 5 -4.13 21.24 -6.60
N PHE A 6 -3.24 20.66 -5.80
CA PHE A 6 -2.60 21.31 -4.67
C PHE A 6 -1.13 21.56 -4.99
N LYS A 7 -0.66 22.72 -4.61
CA LYS A 7 0.74 23.11 -4.75
C LYS A 7 1.41 23.12 -3.40
N ALA A 8 2.60 22.53 -3.36
CA ALA A 8 3.46 22.57 -2.22
C ALA A 8 4.43 23.76 -2.36
N GLU A 9 4.31 24.78 -1.51
CA GLU A 9 5.17 25.96 -1.51
C GLU A 9 6.08 25.98 -0.29
N ASN A 10 7.39 26.13 -0.53
CA ASN A 10 8.33 26.31 0.56
C ASN A 10 8.25 27.76 1.09
N THR A 11 7.82 27.92 2.32
CA THR A 11 7.79 29.18 3.04
C THR A 11 8.92 29.22 4.07
N GLY A 12 10.16 29.32 3.58
CA GLY A 12 11.36 29.24 4.45
C GLY A 12 11.62 27.79 4.93
N ASN A 13 11.50 27.55 6.24
CA ASN A 13 11.69 26.21 6.82
C ASN A 13 10.40 25.38 6.85
N ASP A 14 9.27 25.91 6.41
CA ASP A 14 7.98 25.26 6.39
C ASP A 14 7.49 25.04 4.97
N LEU A 15 6.81 23.93 4.74
CA LEU A 15 6.06 23.64 3.54
C LEU A 15 4.58 23.93 3.80
N SER A 16 3.97 24.73 2.95
CA SER A 16 2.52 24.92 2.92
C SER A 16 1.95 24.22 1.70
N ILE A 17 0.99 23.32 1.90
CA ILE A 17 0.22 22.70 0.82
C ILE A 17 -1.10 23.45 0.72
N MET A 18 -1.38 24.01 -0.44
CA MET A 18 -2.59 24.82 -0.70
C MET A 18 -3.24 24.39 -1.99
N LEU A 19 -4.58 24.53 -2.07
CA LEU A 19 -5.32 24.33 -3.31
C LEU A 19 -4.89 25.40 -4.32
N SER A 20 -4.36 24.97 -5.46
CA SER A 20 -3.90 25.83 -6.56
C SER A 20 -4.97 26.05 -7.61
N GLY A 21 -5.84 25.08 -7.83
CA GLY A 21 -6.93 25.17 -8.79
C GLY A 21 -7.67 23.86 -8.94
N VAL A 22 -8.66 23.86 -9.81
CA VAL A 22 -9.49 22.70 -10.14
C VAL A 22 -9.51 22.49 -11.65
N CYS A 23 -9.71 21.24 -12.08
CA CYS A 23 -9.87 20.89 -13.49
C CYS A 23 -11.07 19.94 -13.63
N ASP A 24 -12.03 20.32 -14.45
CA ASP A 24 -13.22 19.53 -14.80
C ASP A 24 -13.29 19.15 -16.29
N THR A 25 -12.29 19.60 -17.06
CA THR A 25 -12.21 19.44 -18.53
C THR A 25 -11.18 18.42 -18.95
N PHE A 26 -11.16 17.25 -18.30
CA PHE A 26 -10.31 16.12 -18.70
C PHE A 26 -11.02 15.23 -19.74
N SER A 27 -10.23 14.58 -20.59
CA SER A 27 -10.73 13.60 -21.57
C SER A 27 -10.82 12.20 -20.97
N SER A 28 -9.88 11.84 -20.10
CA SER A 28 -9.95 10.59 -19.31
C SER A 28 -9.18 10.72 -17.99
N VAL A 29 -9.63 9.94 -17.01
CA VAL A 29 -8.94 9.74 -15.74
C VAL A 29 -8.94 8.25 -15.42
N ILE A 30 -7.77 7.69 -15.15
CA ILE A 30 -7.59 6.36 -14.58
C ILE A 30 -7.10 6.55 -13.14
N TRP A 31 -7.81 5.94 -12.19
CA TRP A 31 -7.54 6.01 -10.76
C TRP A 31 -7.41 4.61 -10.21
N ASP A 32 -6.19 4.11 -10.10
CA ASP A 32 -5.87 2.72 -9.75
C ASP A 32 -5.46 2.64 -8.28
N VAL A 33 -6.44 2.32 -7.45
CA VAL A 33 -6.28 2.19 -5.99
C VAL A 33 -5.86 0.77 -5.66
N GLU A 34 -4.76 0.61 -4.93
CA GLU A 34 -4.24 -0.68 -4.50
C GLU A 34 -4.13 -0.76 -2.97
N TYR A 35 -4.32 -1.97 -2.42
CA TYR A 35 -4.29 -2.21 -0.98
C TYR A 35 -2.89 -2.40 -0.43
N PHE A 36 -2.02 -3.06 -1.20
CA PHE A 36 -0.66 -3.43 -0.80
C PHE A 36 0.42 -2.69 -1.60
N SER A 37 0.06 -1.62 -2.25
CA SER A 37 0.96 -0.72 -2.96
C SER A 37 0.40 0.71 -2.93
N PRO A 38 1.19 1.73 -3.27
CA PRO A 38 0.68 3.09 -3.27
C PRO A 38 -0.46 3.33 -4.26
N GLY A 39 -0.60 2.48 -5.29
CA GLY A 39 -1.49 2.74 -6.41
C GLY A 39 -0.97 3.89 -7.29
N LYS A 40 -1.71 4.21 -8.35
CA LYS A 40 -1.29 5.19 -9.38
C LYS A 40 -2.49 5.86 -10.03
N PHE A 41 -2.21 6.90 -10.77
CA PHE A 41 -3.22 7.57 -11.60
C PHE A 41 -2.64 7.99 -12.95
N GLU A 42 -3.52 8.14 -13.92
CA GLU A 42 -3.22 8.75 -15.20
C GLU A 42 -4.39 9.68 -15.60
N ILE A 43 -4.05 10.88 -16.07
CA ILE A 43 -5.01 11.90 -16.48
C ILE A 43 -4.65 12.35 -17.88
N TYR A 44 -5.64 12.38 -18.75
CA TYR A 44 -5.51 12.87 -20.12
C TYR A 44 -6.36 14.13 -20.30
N VAL A 45 -5.73 15.24 -20.66
CA VAL A 45 -6.37 16.56 -20.76
C VAL A 45 -5.84 17.34 -21.95
N SER A 46 -6.67 18.19 -22.57
CA SER A 46 -6.23 19.10 -23.63
C SER A 46 -5.16 20.05 -23.11
N ALA A 47 -4.07 20.22 -23.87
CA ALA A 47 -2.97 21.10 -23.50
C ALA A 47 -3.32 22.56 -23.83
N ASN A 48 -3.23 23.43 -22.85
CA ASN A 48 -3.33 24.87 -22.96
C ASN A 48 -2.49 25.52 -21.85
N ALA A 49 -2.39 26.83 -21.86
CA ALA A 49 -1.56 27.56 -20.87
C ALA A 49 -2.00 27.33 -19.42
N GLU A 50 -3.29 27.16 -19.18
CA GLU A 50 -3.87 26.93 -17.86
C GLU A 50 -3.57 25.51 -17.37
N THR A 51 -3.85 24.48 -18.17
CA THR A 51 -3.60 23.08 -17.82
C THR A 51 -2.11 22.80 -17.65
N ILE A 52 -1.25 23.41 -18.51
CA ILE A 52 0.22 23.31 -18.36
C ILE A 52 0.69 23.96 -17.06
N ALA A 53 0.14 25.11 -16.66
CA ALA A 53 0.49 25.77 -15.42
C ALA A 53 -0.02 24.99 -14.18
N LEU A 54 -1.15 24.34 -14.28
CA LEU A 54 -1.81 23.61 -13.20
C LEU A 54 -1.15 22.26 -12.92
N PHE A 55 -0.90 21.46 -13.96
CA PHE A 55 -0.34 20.10 -13.84
C PHE A 55 1.19 20.10 -13.89
N GLN A 56 1.82 20.70 -12.89
CA GLN A 56 3.26 20.69 -12.75
C GLN A 56 3.74 19.48 -11.95
N ARG A 57 4.92 18.96 -12.33
CA ARG A 57 5.56 17.88 -11.55
C ARG A 57 5.79 18.32 -10.10
N GLY A 58 5.38 17.44 -9.17
CA GLY A 58 5.47 17.69 -7.73
C GLY A 58 4.20 18.30 -7.13
N ASN A 59 3.26 18.77 -7.94
CA ASN A 59 1.93 19.12 -7.45
C ASN A 59 1.17 17.85 -7.04
N ILE A 60 0.25 18.01 -6.10
CA ILE A 60 -0.62 16.93 -5.63
C ILE A 60 -1.95 17.04 -6.36
N VAL A 61 -2.50 15.91 -6.75
CA VAL A 61 -3.82 15.81 -7.36
C VAL A 61 -4.74 14.96 -6.49
N GLY A 62 -5.97 15.38 -6.33
CA GLY A 62 -7.06 14.66 -5.71
C GLY A 62 -8.32 14.74 -6.53
N ARG A 63 -9.29 13.89 -6.22
CA ARG A 63 -10.63 13.93 -6.80
C ARG A 63 -11.62 14.53 -5.81
N SER A 64 -12.60 15.27 -6.33
CA SER A 64 -13.65 15.88 -5.49
C SER A 64 -14.53 14.86 -4.76
N ASP A 65 -14.66 13.67 -5.31
CA ASP A 65 -15.48 12.55 -4.82
C ASP A 65 -14.66 11.48 -4.08
N ASP A 66 -13.32 11.58 -4.08
CA ASP A 66 -12.42 10.71 -3.31
C ASP A 66 -11.52 11.54 -2.41
N LYS A 67 -11.82 11.57 -1.11
CA LYS A 67 -11.02 12.26 -0.10
C LYS A 67 -10.03 11.34 0.64
N GLN A 68 -9.82 10.14 0.10
CA GLN A 68 -8.90 9.16 0.71
C GLN A 68 -7.59 9.04 -0.05
N HIS A 69 -7.61 9.21 -1.38
CA HIS A 69 -6.45 9.02 -2.22
C HIS A 69 -6.06 10.33 -2.89
N TYR A 70 -4.83 10.74 -2.65
CA TYR A 70 -4.19 11.90 -3.25
C TYR A 70 -2.89 11.44 -3.88
N GLY A 71 -2.61 11.88 -5.11
CA GLY A 71 -1.42 11.50 -5.86
C GLY A 71 -0.45 12.65 -6.03
N ILE A 72 0.84 12.32 -6.14
CA ILE A 72 1.85 13.30 -6.55
C ILE A 72 2.14 13.14 -8.04
N ILE A 73 2.16 14.25 -8.77
CA ILE A 73 2.49 14.26 -10.18
C ILE A 73 3.98 13.97 -10.37
N GLU A 74 4.31 12.83 -10.97
CA GLU A 74 5.68 12.40 -11.23
C GLU A 74 6.04 12.56 -12.71
N GLY A 75 5.08 12.39 -13.63
CA GLY A 75 5.23 12.49 -15.06
C GLY A 75 4.26 13.49 -15.69
N VAL A 76 4.77 14.33 -16.60
CA VAL A 76 3.97 15.21 -17.45
C VAL A 76 4.51 15.05 -18.86
N TYR A 77 3.68 14.56 -19.77
CA TYR A 77 4.01 14.35 -21.15
C TYR A 77 3.13 15.24 -22.03
N LEU A 78 3.76 16.15 -22.79
CA LEU A 78 3.07 17.02 -23.75
C LEU A 78 3.26 16.44 -25.16
N ARG A 79 2.17 16.15 -25.83
CA ARG A 79 2.13 15.84 -27.26
C ARG A 79 1.45 16.97 -28.00
N THR A 80 2.10 17.49 -29.03
CA THR A 80 1.54 18.42 -29.99
C THR A 80 1.28 17.69 -31.30
N ASP A 81 0.11 17.86 -31.86
CA ASP A 81 -0.31 17.20 -33.12
C ASP A 81 -1.25 18.12 -33.90
N ALA A 82 -0.88 18.44 -35.13
CA ALA A 82 -1.62 19.37 -35.98
C ALA A 82 -3.01 18.86 -36.39
N GLU A 83 -3.24 17.53 -36.38
CA GLU A 83 -4.50 16.92 -36.81
C GLU A 83 -5.39 16.59 -35.60
N SER A 84 -4.83 16.05 -34.51
CA SER A 84 -5.57 15.60 -33.33
C SER A 84 -5.57 16.58 -32.17
N GLY A 85 -4.80 17.67 -32.27
CA GLY A 85 -4.67 18.69 -31.22
C GLY A 85 -3.55 18.41 -30.22
N ASP A 86 -3.41 19.29 -29.26
CA ASP A 86 -2.36 19.25 -28.25
C ASP A 86 -2.90 18.65 -26.94
N TYR A 87 -2.17 17.68 -26.37
CA TYR A 87 -2.60 16.94 -25.20
C TYR A 87 -1.50 16.83 -24.15
N LEU A 88 -1.92 16.82 -22.89
CA LEU A 88 -1.12 16.44 -21.73
C LEU A 88 -1.54 15.06 -21.25
N THR A 89 -0.57 14.19 -21.02
CA THR A 89 -0.74 12.99 -20.18
C THR A 89 -0.02 13.23 -18.86
N ILE A 90 -0.74 13.21 -17.77
CA ILE A 90 -0.24 13.42 -16.43
C ILE A 90 -0.31 12.09 -15.69
N SER A 91 0.78 11.68 -15.08
CA SER A 91 0.85 10.42 -14.34
C SER A 91 1.57 10.57 -13.02
N GLY A 92 1.25 9.67 -12.10
CA GLY A 92 1.90 9.63 -10.80
C GLY A 92 1.37 8.51 -9.92
N ARG A 93 1.88 8.45 -8.70
CA ARG A 93 1.46 7.49 -7.68
C ARG A 93 0.82 8.23 -6.51
N PHE A 94 0.02 7.50 -5.71
CA PHE A 94 -0.54 8.09 -4.50
C PHE A 94 0.53 8.37 -3.46
N LEU A 95 0.23 9.28 -2.51
CA LEU A 95 1.21 9.94 -1.63
C LEU A 95 2.09 9.00 -0.82
N MET A 96 1.69 7.75 -0.59
CA MET A 96 2.55 6.73 0.01
C MET A 96 3.88 6.55 -0.72
N CYS A 97 3.94 6.83 -2.02
CA CYS A 97 5.18 6.78 -2.80
C CYS A 97 6.27 7.74 -2.29
N LEU A 98 5.93 8.75 -1.49
CA LEU A 98 6.90 9.64 -0.86
C LEU A 98 7.85 8.88 0.08
N LEU A 99 7.36 7.82 0.73
CA LEU A 99 8.16 6.98 1.62
C LEU A 99 9.16 6.10 0.85
N ASN A 100 8.92 5.85 -0.46
CA ASN A 100 9.88 5.15 -1.33
C ASN A 100 11.21 5.92 -1.49
N ARG A 101 11.23 7.20 -1.13
CA ARG A 101 12.41 8.07 -1.17
C ARG A 101 13.27 7.94 0.09
N ARG A 102 12.98 7.00 1.00
CA ARG A 102 13.67 6.83 2.28
C ARG A 102 14.07 5.39 2.49
N ILE A 103 15.24 5.23 3.08
CA ILE A 103 15.76 3.96 3.58
C ILE A 103 15.67 4.01 5.10
N ILE A 104 15.34 2.91 5.75
CA ILE A 104 15.31 2.81 7.22
C ILE A 104 16.73 2.96 7.76
N GLN A 105 16.99 4.06 8.46
CA GLN A 105 18.30 4.39 9.04
C GLN A 105 18.11 5.39 10.21
N PRO A 106 18.73 5.17 11.36
CA PRO A 106 19.57 4.02 11.73
C PRO A 106 18.76 2.73 11.86
N THR A 107 19.44 1.63 12.18
CA THR A 107 18.77 0.38 12.55
C THR A 107 17.77 0.61 13.67
N LEU A 108 16.55 0.12 13.48
CA LEU A 108 15.51 0.14 14.49
C LEU A 108 15.41 -1.26 15.10
N SER A 109 15.57 -1.35 16.41
CA SER A 109 15.53 -2.61 17.14
C SER A 109 14.43 -2.57 18.22
N PHE A 110 13.54 -3.53 18.14
CA PHE A 110 12.44 -3.73 19.06
C PHE A 110 12.62 -5.02 19.83
N THR A 111 13.42 -4.97 20.90
CA THR A 111 13.76 -6.12 21.75
C THR A 111 12.64 -6.51 22.72
N ALA A 112 11.73 -5.58 23.02
CA ALA A 112 10.48 -5.85 23.72
C ALA A 112 9.33 -6.05 22.70
N TYR A 113 8.23 -6.69 23.13
CA TYR A 113 7.05 -6.84 22.30
C TYR A 113 6.33 -5.50 22.08
N HIS A 114 6.32 -5.05 20.84
CA HIS A 114 5.57 -3.88 20.36
C HIS A 114 4.49 -4.32 19.37
N THR A 115 3.45 -3.52 19.21
CA THR A 115 2.46 -3.74 18.17
C THR A 115 3.04 -3.36 16.79
N TYR A 116 2.60 -4.03 15.73
CA TYR A 116 3.01 -3.63 14.37
C TYR A 116 2.68 -2.16 14.08
N GLY A 117 1.55 -1.66 14.61
CA GLY A 117 1.19 -0.25 14.49
C GLY A 117 2.25 0.69 15.09
N GLU A 118 2.69 0.43 16.34
CA GLU A 118 3.76 1.20 17.00
C GLU A 118 5.09 1.12 16.22
N ILE A 119 5.45 -0.07 15.75
CA ILE A 119 6.70 -0.31 15.03
C ILE A 119 6.72 0.49 13.72
N VAL A 120 5.65 0.38 12.91
CA VAL A 120 5.55 1.05 11.62
C VAL A 120 5.50 2.58 11.79
N GLN A 121 4.70 3.08 12.74
CA GLN A 121 4.68 4.51 13.03
C GLN A 121 6.06 5.02 13.49
N THR A 122 6.77 4.26 14.34
CA THR A 122 8.13 4.62 14.78
C THR A 122 9.09 4.67 13.59
N ALA A 123 9.01 3.73 12.65
CA ALA A 123 9.84 3.72 11.46
C ALA A 123 9.61 4.97 10.60
N VAL A 124 8.35 5.39 10.40
CA VAL A 124 8.02 6.62 9.68
C VAL A 124 8.48 7.86 10.45
N GLN A 125 8.23 7.92 11.76
CA GLN A 125 8.65 9.03 12.61
C GLN A 125 10.17 9.26 12.53
N ARG A 126 10.96 8.22 12.76
CA ARG A 126 12.43 8.28 12.80
C ARG A 126 13.04 8.64 11.45
N ASN A 127 12.38 8.35 10.35
CA ASN A 127 12.92 8.55 9.01
C ASN A 127 12.32 9.73 8.24
N CYS A 128 11.15 10.26 8.64
CA CYS A 128 10.40 11.23 7.84
C CYS A 128 9.88 12.44 8.62
N ILE A 129 9.67 12.34 9.95
CA ILE A 129 8.96 13.38 10.70
C ILE A 129 9.94 14.32 11.41
N ARG A 130 9.68 15.64 11.32
CA ARG A 130 10.55 16.72 11.80
C ARG A 130 11.08 16.54 13.22
N SER A 131 10.26 16.09 14.15
CA SER A 131 10.64 15.98 15.56
C SER A 131 11.60 14.82 15.86
N TRP A 132 11.79 13.90 14.91
CA TRP A 132 12.49 12.64 15.12
C TRP A 132 13.56 12.34 14.07
N ALA A 133 13.32 12.71 12.81
CA ALA A 133 14.26 12.49 11.70
C ALA A 133 15.33 13.58 11.68
N LYS A 134 16.49 13.25 11.10
CA LYS A 134 17.48 14.27 10.74
C LYS A 134 16.87 15.28 9.78
N ALA A 135 17.23 16.56 9.91
CA ALA A 135 16.61 17.66 9.18
C ALA A 135 16.56 17.46 7.65
N GLU A 136 17.62 16.91 7.07
CA GLU A 136 17.73 16.62 5.64
C GLU A 136 16.85 15.46 5.16
N ARG A 137 16.29 14.67 6.08
CA ARG A 137 15.44 13.52 5.79
C ARG A 137 13.96 13.78 5.98
N VAL A 138 13.62 14.91 6.58
CA VAL A 138 12.23 15.27 6.85
C VAL A 138 11.43 15.36 5.54
N ILE A 139 10.23 14.78 5.53
CA ILE A 139 9.20 15.06 4.53
C ILE A 139 8.33 16.17 5.13
N PRO A 140 8.41 17.39 4.60
CA PRO A 140 7.67 18.51 5.18
C PRO A 140 6.15 18.29 5.10
N ALA A 141 5.41 18.82 6.07
CA ALA A 141 3.95 18.68 6.19
C ALA A 141 3.46 17.21 6.26
N LEU A 142 4.31 16.27 6.68
CA LEU A 142 3.91 14.91 6.99
C LEU A 142 3.84 14.71 8.50
N GLU A 143 2.72 14.19 8.98
CA GLU A 143 2.47 13.87 10.38
C GLU A 143 1.94 12.44 10.52
N ILE A 144 2.02 11.90 11.75
CA ILE A 144 1.41 10.61 12.07
C ILE A 144 -0.09 10.83 12.29
N GLY A 145 -0.89 10.02 11.62
CA GLY A 145 -2.32 9.95 11.75
C GLY A 145 -2.79 8.72 12.53
N ASP A 146 -4.01 8.29 12.24
CA ASP A 146 -4.72 7.27 12.99
C ASP A 146 -4.24 5.85 12.66
N VAL A 147 -4.39 4.95 13.65
CA VAL A 147 -4.24 3.49 13.49
C VAL A 147 -5.59 2.84 13.75
N SER A 148 -6.11 2.12 12.77
CA SER A 148 -7.39 1.43 12.87
C SER A 148 -7.31 0.00 12.33
N GLY A 149 -7.96 -0.93 12.99
CA GLY A 149 -7.98 -2.35 12.63
C GLY A 149 -7.19 -3.23 13.60
N ALA A 150 -7.75 -4.42 13.87
CA ALA A 150 -7.21 -5.35 14.87
C ALA A 150 -5.85 -5.93 14.48
N CYS A 151 -5.56 -6.06 13.18
CA CYS A 151 -4.28 -6.59 12.70
C CYS A 151 -3.07 -5.80 13.21
N TRP A 152 -3.20 -4.48 13.37
CA TRP A 152 -2.15 -3.60 13.85
C TRP A 152 -1.82 -3.75 15.34
N ASN A 153 -2.68 -4.42 16.12
CA ASN A 153 -2.46 -4.74 17.53
C ASN A 153 -1.66 -6.02 17.76
N THR A 154 -1.37 -6.78 16.71
CA THR A 154 -0.49 -7.95 16.78
C THR A 154 0.89 -7.51 17.23
N ARG A 155 1.46 -8.23 18.20
CA ARG A 155 2.73 -7.88 18.83
C ARG A 155 3.85 -8.77 18.34
N THR A 156 5.00 -8.16 18.08
CA THR A 156 6.21 -8.86 17.67
C THR A 156 7.47 -8.19 18.23
N LYS A 157 8.59 -8.86 18.05
CA LYS A 157 9.95 -8.33 18.24
C LYS A 157 10.63 -8.40 16.89
N LEU A 158 11.23 -7.31 16.43
CA LEU A 158 11.95 -7.32 15.17
C LEU A 158 13.07 -6.28 15.16
N GLN A 159 13.97 -6.45 14.22
CA GLN A 159 15.01 -5.49 13.89
C GLN A 159 14.97 -5.19 12.40
N ILE A 160 15.10 -3.91 12.05
CA ILE A 160 15.00 -3.45 10.66
C ILE A 160 16.16 -2.50 10.37
N SER A 161 16.82 -2.68 9.24
CA SER A 161 17.88 -1.77 8.79
C SER A 161 18.03 -1.77 7.28
N TYR A 162 18.29 -0.59 6.73
CA TYR A 162 18.70 -0.37 5.34
C TYR A 162 17.72 -0.82 4.26
N GLU A 163 16.49 -1.18 4.62
CA GLU A 163 15.43 -1.48 3.68
C GLU A 163 14.75 -0.21 3.18
N ASN A 164 14.13 -0.27 2.01
CA ASN A 164 13.26 0.80 1.54
C ASN A 164 12.06 0.91 2.46
N LEU A 165 11.80 2.12 2.99
CA LEU A 165 10.77 2.32 4.00
C LEU A 165 9.37 1.95 3.50
N MET A 166 9.01 2.33 2.28
CA MET A 166 7.69 2.04 1.71
C MET A 166 7.52 0.54 1.45
N GLU A 167 8.50 -0.09 0.81
CA GLU A 167 8.45 -1.52 0.47
C GLU A 167 8.36 -2.38 1.73
N TRP A 168 9.15 -2.06 2.75
CA TRP A 168 9.06 -2.74 4.03
C TRP A 168 7.68 -2.59 4.69
N ILE A 169 7.10 -1.37 4.68
CA ILE A 169 5.75 -1.15 5.22
C ILE A 169 4.72 -2.04 4.50
N TYR A 170 4.77 -2.12 3.17
CA TYR A 170 3.84 -2.97 2.42
C TYR A 170 4.08 -4.47 2.63
N THR A 171 5.33 -4.90 2.85
CA THR A 171 5.63 -6.27 3.29
C THR A 171 4.93 -6.58 4.61
N VAL A 172 5.02 -5.68 5.59
CA VAL A 172 4.28 -5.82 6.85
C VAL A 172 2.77 -5.83 6.61
N CYS A 173 2.25 -4.92 5.77
CA CYS A 173 0.83 -4.87 5.43
C CYS A 173 0.31 -6.21 4.88
N GLN A 174 1.05 -6.82 3.95
CA GLN A 174 0.72 -8.12 3.37
C GLN A 174 0.68 -9.21 4.44
N ASN A 175 1.68 -9.25 5.32
CA ASN A 175 1.80 -10.28 6.35
C ASN A 175 0.67 -10.22 7.38
N ILE A 176 0.22 -9.03 7.77
CA ILE A 176 -0.82 -8.87 8.80
C ILE A 176 -2.21 -8.59 8.22
N GLY A 177 -2.33 -8.38 6.91
CA GLY A 177 -3.59 -8.05 6.25
C GLY A 177 -4.11 -6.64 6.51
N GLY A 178 -3.21 -5.69 6.83
CA GLY A 178 -3.49 -4.27 6.95
C GLY A 178 -3.12 -3.47 5.70
N THR A 179 -3.28 -2.16 5.74
CA THR A 179 -2.77 -1.24 4.71
C THR A 179 -2.31 0.07 5.34
N ALA A 180 -1.45 0.78 4.61
CA ALA A 180 -0.96 2.10 4.96
C ALA A 180 -1.31 3.11 3.87
N ASN A 181 -1.69 4.32 4.26
CA ASN A 181 -2.00 5.40 3.34
C ASN A 181 -1.48 6.75 3.87
N ILE A 182 -1.27 7.71 2.97
CA ILE A 182 -1.04 9.10 3.32
C ILE A 182 -2.20 9.92 2.76
N ARG A 183 -2.99 10.51 3.68
CA ARG A 183 -4.13 11.36 3.33
C ARG A 183 -3.78 12.82 3.48
N LEU A 184 -4.35 13.63 2.61
CA LEU A 184 -4.28 15.08 2.70
C LEU A 184 -5.53 15.59 3.43
N ARG A 185 -5.33 16.36 4.50
CA ARG A 185 -6.43 16.96 5.27
C ARG A 185 -6.22 18.46 5.42
N GLU A 186 -7.28 19.22 5.28
CA GLU A 186 -7.28 20.64 5.60
C GLU A 186 -7.18 20.82 7.12
N VAL A 187 -6.24 21.66 7.56
CA VAL A 187 -6.01 21.93 8.98
C VAL A 187 -6.45 23.33 9.39
N SER A 188 -6.30 24.31 8.50
CA SER A 188 -6.80 25.69 8.70
C SER A 188 -6.68 26.52 7.41
N ASP A 189 -7.65 27.37 7.14
CA ASP A 189 -7.61 28.44 6.14
C ASP A 189 -7.01 28.04 4.78
N GLY A 190 -7.44 26.90 4.23
CA GLY A 190 -6.95 26.38 2.95
C GLY A 190 -5.56 25.75 3.00
N LYS A 191 -4.97 25.56 4.18
CA LYS A 191 -3.72 24.83 4.37
C LYS A 191 -3.99 23.36 4.64
N TYR A 192 -3.21 22.51 3.97
CA TYR A 192 -3.34 21.06 4.05
C TYR A 192 -2.07 20.43 4.65
N THR A 193 -2.28 19.34 5.35
CA THR A 193 -1.22 18.51 5.95
C THR A 193 -1.44 17.05 5.55
N MET A 194 -0.36 16.34 5.30
CA MET A 194 -0.35 14.92 5.00
C MET A 194 -0.33 14.11 6.30
N TYR A 195 -1.20 13.11 6.43
CA TYR A 195 -1.28 12.22 7.58
C TYR A 195 -1.00 10.79 7.16
N PHE A 196 0.04 10.19 7.75
CA PHE A 196 0.33 8.78 7.58
C PHE A 196 -0.60 7.95 8.48
N GLU A 197 -1.43 7.11 7.89
CA GLU A 197 -2.46 6.34 8.55
C GLU A 197 -2.33 4.85 8.28
N LEU A 198 -2.72 4.05 9.27
CA LEU A 198 -2.77 2.60 9.19
C LEU A 198 -4.22 2.14 9.35
N SER A 199 -4.65 1.26 8.46
CA SER A 199 -6.03 0.76 8.50
C SER A 199 -6.13 -0.71 8.10
N GLN A 200 -7.33 -1.27 8.25
CA GLN A 200 -7.67 -2.63 7.84
C GLN A 200 -9.02 -2.60 7.14
N GLY A 201 -9.17 -3.42 6.09
CA GLY A 201 -10.44 -3.63 5.43
C GLY A 201 -11.43 -4.41 6.32
N THR A 202 -12.70 -4.27 6.00
CA THR A 202 -13.81 -4.93 6.71
C THR A 202 -14.15 -6.27 6.05
N ASP A 203 -14.49 -7.28 6.82
CA ASP A 203 -15.04 -8.51 6.26
C ASP A 203 -16.52 -8.31 5.91
N ARG A 204 -16.82 -8.37 4.61
CA ARG A 204 -18.15 -8.29 4.00
C ARG A 204 -18.45 -9.54 3.16
N SER A 205 -17.74 -10.63 3.46
CA SER A 205 -18.02 -11.91 2.80
C SER A 205 -19.25 -12.59 3.39
N ILE A 206 -19.74 -13.62 2.73
CA ILE A 206 -20.82 -14.47 3.26
C ILE A 206 -20.37 -15.35 4.44
N MET A 207 -19.06 -15.36 4.76
CA MET A 207 -18.49 -16.18 5.84
C MET A 207 -18.65 -15.55 7.23
N GLN A 208 -19.17 -14.33 7.32
CA GLN A 208 -19.42 -13.61 8.57
C GLN A 208 -20.89 -13.14 8.65
N GLN A 209 -21.33 -12.64 9.81
CA GLN A 209 -22.72 -12.21 10.07
C GLN A 209 -22.83 -10.80 10.66
N GLU A 210 -21.70 -10.11 10.83
CA GLU A 210 -21.65 -8.79 11.49
C GLU A 210 -21.93 -7.65 10.50
N ASN A 211 -21.50 -7.82 9.25
CA ASN A 211 -21.61 -6.80 8.22
C ASN A 211 -22.50 -7.27 7.07
N MET A 212 -23.12 -6.32 6.38
CA MET A 212 -23.87 -6.61 5.16
C MET A 212 -22.93 -7.28 4.13
N PRO A 213 -23.23 -8.49 3.66
CA PRO A 213 -22.37 -9.18 2.69
C PRO A 213 -22.44 -8.50 1.32
N VAL A 214 -21.29 -8.41 0.67
CA VAL A 214 -21.13 -7.95 -0.71
C VAL A 214 -20.80 -9.15 -1.59
N VAL A 215 -21.69 -9.44 -2.55
CA VAL A 215 -21.60 -10.61 -3.42
C VAL A 215 -21.65 -10.18 -4.88
N PHE A 216 -20.59 -10.48 -5.62
CA PHE A 216 -20.55 -10.35 -7.07
C PHE A 216 -20.82 -11.69 -7.73
N SER A 217 -21.80 -11.74 -8.63
CA SER A 217 -22.29 -12.97 -9.24
C SER A 217 -22.87 -12.74 -10.63
N ASP A 218 -22.67 -13.72 -11.50
CA ASP A 218 -23.35 -13.82 -12.79
C ASP A 218 -24.90 -13.87 -12.65
N VAL A 219 -25.39 -14.46 -11.57
CA VAL A 219 -26.85 -14.55 -11.29
C VAL A 219 -27.46 -13.21 -10.87
N TYR A 220 -26.64 -12.31 -10.31
CA TYR A 220 -27.12 -10.99 -9.85
C TYR A 220 -26.92 -9.90 -10.90
N ASP A 221 -26.48 -10.24 -12.11
CA ASP A 221 -26.21 -9.31 -13.21
C ASP A 221 -25.27 -8.16 -12.80
N ASN A 222 -24.41 -8.38 -11.80
CA ASN A 222 -23.43 -7.41 -11.32
C ASN A 222 -21.96 -7.78 -11.62
N LEU A 223 -21.75 -8.92 -12.32
CA LEU A 223 -20.46 -9.42 -12.77
C LEU A 223 -20.49 -9.55 -14.31
N LEU A 224 -19.72 -8.71 -15.02
CA LEU A 224 -19.70 -8.69 -16.49
C LEU A 224 -18.64 -9.64 -17.06
N THR A 225 -17.43 -9.59 -16.51
CA THR A 225 -16.33 -10.48 -16.89
C THR A 225 -15.68 -11.04 -15.63
N TYR A 226 -15.08 -12.22 -15.77
CA TYR A 226 -14.39 -12.88 -14.68
C TYR A 226 -13.16 -13.61 -15.21
N ILE A 227 -11.99 -13.29 -14.67
CA ILE A 227 -10.74 -13.96 -14.93
C ILE A 227 -10.24 -14.54 -13.60
N TYR A 228 -10.02 -15.84 -13.55
CA TYR A 228 -9.44 -16.51 -12.39
C TYR A 228 -8.02 -16.93 -12.71
N ASN A 229 -7.07 -16.52 -11.90
CA ASN A 229 -5.67 -16.92 -12.00
C ASN A 229 -5.19 -17.53 -10.69
N SER A 230 -4.56 -18.70 -10.81
CA SER A 230 -3.95 -19.42 -9.69
C SER A 230 -2.52 -19.78 -10.08
N ASP A 231 -1.54 -19.06 -9.56
CA ASP A 231 -0.14 -19.26 -9.87
C ASP A 231 0.69 -19.50 -8.60
N TYR A 232 1.36 -20.65 -8.58
CA TYR A 232 2.25 -21.11 -7.53
C TYR A 232 3.73 -21.09 -7.93
N SER A 233 4.07 -20.52 -9.08
CA SER A 233 5.45 -20.54 -9.60
C SER A 233 6.46 -19.89 -8.63
N GLU A 234 6.07 -18.76 -8.04
CA GLU A 234 6.89 -18.02 -7.07
C GLU A 234 6.55 -18.33 -5.60
N TYR A 235 5.59 -19.24 -5.36
CA TYR A 235 5.19 -19.61 -4.01
C TYR A 235 6.36 -20.14 -3.18
N ARG A 236 6.51 -19.65 -1.95
CA ARG A 236 7.53 -20.09 -0.99
C ARG A 236 6.90 -20.17 0.40
N ASN A 237 6.87 -21.35 0.97
CA ASN A 237 6.26 -21.60 2.27
C ASN A 237 7.23 -22.11 3.34
N TYR A 238 8.51 -22.19 3.03
CA TYR A 238 9.55 -22.58 3.97
C TYR A 238 10.83 -21.76 3.73
N ALA A 239 11.32 -21.08 4.76
CA ALA A 239 12.51 -20.28 4.65
C ALA A 239 13.65 -20.81 5.53
N TYR A 240 14.86 -20.84 4.97
CA TYR A 240 16.12 -20.94 5.69
C TYR A 240 16.69 -19.53 5.83
N VAL A 241 16.73 -19.01 7.05
CA VAL A 241 17.14 -17.63 7.35
C VAL A 241 18.53 -17.66 7.96
N TYR A 242 19.48 -17.06 7.30
CA TYR A 242 20.87 -17.02 7.73
C TYR A 242 21.25 -15.62 8.19
N GLY A 243 21.55 -15.50 9.48
CA GLY A 243 21.94 -14.27 10.16
C GLY A 243 23.43 -13.98 10.13
N GLU A 244 23.95 -13.45 11.24
CA GLU A 244 25.35 -13.08 11.45
C GLU A 244 26.27 -14.31 11.51
N GLY A 245 27.55 -14.12 11.12
CA GLY A 245 28.59 -15.13 11.14
C GLY A 245 28.99 -15.66 9.77
N GLU A 246 29.95 -16.54 9.72
CA GLU A 246 30.48 -17.13 8.49
C GLU A 246 30.56 -18.66 8.55
N GLY A 247 30.34 -19.30 7.40
CA GLY A 247 30.48 -20.75 7.26
C GLY A 247 29.61 -21.56 8.24
N ALA A 248 30.21 -22.55 8.92
CA ALA A 248 29.50 -23.42 9.85
C ALA A 248 29.12 -22.74 11.19
N GLN A 249 29.66 -21.56 11.46
CA GLN A 249 29.35 -20.78 12.67
C GLN A 249 28.25 -19.73 12.42
N ARG A 250 27.75 -19.65 11.19
CA ARG A 250 26.68 -18.72 10.86
C ARG A 250 25.41 -19.12 11.58
N GLN A 251 24.85 -18.16 12.30
CA GLN A 251 23.57 -18.34 12.98
C GLN A 251 22.44 -18.53 11.94
N PHE A 252 21.55 -19.48 12.15
CA PHE A 252 20.44 -19.69 11.24
C PHE A 252 19.18 -20.12 11.96
N ALA A 253 18.04 -19.72 11.42
CA ALA A 253 16.72 -20.16 11.84
C ALA A 253 15.92 -20.67 10.64
N THR A 254 14.84 -21.38 10.92
CA THR A 254 13.87 -21.79 9.89
C THR A 254 12.48 -21.34 10.29
N CYS A 255 11.68 -20.94 9.31
CA CYS A 255 10.26 -20.67 9.50
C CYS A 255 9.44 -21.21 8.34
N TYR A 256 8.15 -21.33 8.54
CA TYR A 256 7.22 -21.80 7.51
C TYR A 256 5.84 -21.18 7.68
N ALA A 257 5.10 -21.13 6.57
CA ALA A 257 3.74 -20.65 6.56
C ALA A 257 2.77 -21.75 7.07
N GLY A 258 1.75 -21.34 7.80
CA GLY A 258 0.70 -22.21 8.27
C GLY A 258 0.99 -22.88 9.62
N LYS A 259 0.13 -23.82 10.01
CA LYS A 259 0.18 -24.49 11.32
C LYS A 259 1.07 -25.73 11.32
N GLU A 260 1.24 -26.37 10.17
CA GLU A 260 1.99 -27.61 10.01
C GLU A 260 3.19 -27.38 9.08
N MET A 261 4.32 -28.01 9.40
CA MET A 261 5.52 -27.92 8.59
C MET A 261 5.29 -28.59 7.23
N PRO A 262 5.46 -27.87 6.12
CA PRO A 262 5.27 -28.45 4.79
C PRO A 262 6.34 -29.52 4.49
N THR A 263 5.93 -30.59 3.80
CA THR A 263 6.79 -31.73 3.46
C THR A 263 6.56 -32.20 2.02
N GLY A 264 7.53 -32.90 1.43
CA GLY A 264 7.42 -33.49 0.10
C GLY A 264 7.07 -32.45 -0.97
N LEU A 265 6.09 -32.75 -1.81
CA LEU A 265 5.67 -31.88 -2.92
C LEU A 265 5.01 -30.58 -2.47
N SER A 266 4.55 -30.49 -1.22
CA SER A 266 3.95 -29.27 -0.68
C SER A 266 4.97 -28.30 -0.09
N ARG A 267 6.27 -28.64 -0.10
CA ARG A 267 7.33 -27.81 0.47
C ARG A 267 8.07 -27.05 -0.62
N TYR A 268 7.95 -25.72 -0.55
CA TYR A 268 8.59 -24.76 -1.44
C TYR A 268 9.59 -23.94 -0.64
N GLU A 269 10.85 -24.21 -0.82
CA GLU A 269 11.93 -23.63 -0.01
C GLU A 269 12.47 -22.34 -0.60
N MET A 270 12.93 -21.45 0.30
CA MET A 270 13.68 -20.26 -0.06
C MET A 270 14.85 -20.05 0.92
N TYR A 271 15.84 -19.32 0.45
CA TYR A 271 16.93 -18.80 1.25
C TYR A 271 16.71 -17.33 1.55
N VAL A 272 16.86 -16.93 2.82
CA VAL A 272 16.78 -15.54 3.26
C VAL A 272 18.13 -15.14 3.86
N ASN A 273 18.77 -14.14 3.26
CA ASN A 273 19.99 -13.56 3.81
C ASN A 273 19.61 -12.46 4.82
N ALA A 274 19.91 -12.69 6.07
CA ALA A 274 19.69 -11.77 7.19
C ALA A 274 21.02 -11.39 7.88
N SER A 275 22.10 -11.30 7.12
CA SER A 275 23.44 -10.94 7.64
C SER A 275 23.52 -9.48 8.12
N ASP A 276 22.54 -8.65 7.77
CA ASP A 276 22.36 -7.28 8.27
C ASP A 276 21.81 -7.24 9.71
N LEU A 277 21.23 -8.34 10.18
CA LEU A 277 20.75 -8.47 11.54
C LEU A 277 21.92 -8.87 12.45
N SER A 278 22.23 -8.02 13.43
CA SER A 278 23.31 -8.26 14.39
C SER A 278 22.76 -8.65 15.75
N GLN A 279 23.45 -9.58 16.42
CA GLN A 279 23.17 -9.91 17.82
C GLN A 279 23.59 -8.76 18.75
N THR A 280 24.53 -7.92 18.34
CA THR A 280 24.95 -6.72 19.08
C THR A 280 24.28 -5.50 18.48
N VAL A 281 23.39 -4.87 19.22
CA VAL A 281 22.66 -3.66 18.82
C VAL A 281 23.30 -2.43 19.46
N ARG A 282 23.66 -1.44 18.66
CA ARG A 282 24.12 -0.13 19.13
C ARG A 282 22.97 0.87 19.19
N SER A 283 22.76 1.44 20.36
CA SER A 283 21.80 2.55 20.55
C SER A 283 22.41 3.89 20.15
N ASP A 284 21.57 4.88 19.89
CA ASP A 284 22.00 6.23 19.48
C ASP A 284 22.88 6.95 20.52
N ASP A 285 22.83 6.52 21.79
CA ASP A 285 23.66 7.00 22.90
C ASP A 285 25.03 6.34 22.99
N GLY A 286 25.34 5.41 22.06
CA GLY A 286 26.59 4.65 22.00
C GLY A 286 26.63 3.42 22.90
N SER A 287 25.54 3.10 23.62
CA SER A 287 25.45 1.87 24.38
C SER A 287 25.30 0.66 23.47
N GLU A 288 25.94 -0.47 23.82
CA GLU A 288 25.80 -1.73 23.13
C GLU A 288 24.94 -2.69 23.98
N THR A 289 23.92 -3.25 23.36
CA THR A 289 23.09 -4.28 23.96
C THR A 289 23.25 -5.57 23.18
N VAL A 290 23.63 -6.66 23.87
CA VAL A 290 23.72 -7.97 23.25
C VAL A 290 22.38 -8.68 23.45
N VAL A 291 21.73 -9.03 22.35
CA VAL A 291 20.49 -9.81 22.32
C VAL A 291 20.82 -11.26 22.64
N SER A 292 20.02 -11.91 23.47
CA SER A 292 20.22 -13.33 23.77
C SER A 292 20.06 -14.18 22.51
N GLU A 293 20.73 -15.34 22.47
CA GLU A 293 20.66 -16.28 21.33
C GLU A 293 19.19 -16.64 21.00
N ALA A 294 18.37 -16.89 22.03
CA ALA A 294 16.96 -17.23 21.85
C ALA A 294 16.17 -16.07 21.22
N GLU A 295 16.40 -14.85 21.65
CA GLU A 295 15.75 -13.65 21.09
C GLU A 295 16.23 -13.38 19.65
N TYR A 296 17.50 -13.60 19.38
CA TYR A 296 18.05 -13.46 18.03
C TYR A 296 17.44 -14.47 17.06
N MET A 297 17.22 -15.72 17.50
CA MET A 297 16.52 -16.74 16.71
C MET A 297 15.07 -16.33 16.38
N GLU A 298 14.36 -15.69 17.30
CA GLU A 298 13.01 -15.18 17.02
C GLU A 298 13.05 -14.03 16.00
N ILE A 299 14.02 -13.12 16.09
CA ILE A 299 14.22 -12.05 15.09
C ILE A 299 14.50 -12.62 13.70
N LEU A 300 15.32 -13.67 13.60
CA LEU A 300 15.58 -14.35 12.33
C LEU A 300 14.31 -15.02 11.77
N LYS A 301 13.50 -15.66 12.61
CA LYS A 301 12.23 -16.26 12.18
C LYS A 301 11.25 -15.22 11.67
N GLU A 302 11.13 -14.06 12.32
CA GLU A 302 10.30 -12.96 11.87
C GLU A 302 10.75 -12.45 10.49
N ARG A 303 12.06 -12.24 10.29
CA ARG A 303 12.62 -11.88 8.98
C ARG A 303 12.26 -12.94 7.91
N GLY A 304 12.31 -14.22 8.28
CA GLY A 304 11.92 -15.31 7.41
C GLY A 304 10.44 -15.25 7.04
N ALA A 305 9.58 -15.04 8.02
CA ALA A 305 8.13 -14.96 7.83
C ALA A 305 7.74 -13.79 6.92
N GLU A 306 8.41 -12.63 7.05
CA GLU A 306 8.22 -11.46 6.20
C GLU A 306 8.59 -11.72 4.72
N ASN A 307 9.50 -12.66 4.47
CA ASN A 307 9.97 -12.98 3.12
C ASN A 307 9.26 -14.18 2.47
N LEU A 308 8.42 -14.93 3.19
CA LEU A 308 7.64 -16.00 2.59
C LEU A 308 6.70 -15.43 1.52
N VAL A 309 6.57 -16.14 0.40
CA VAL A 309 5.78 -15.70 -0.74
C VAL A 309 4.49 -16.50 -0.81
N ALA A 310 3.36 -15.82 -0.66
CA ALA A 310 2.05 -16.42 -0.86
C ALA A 310 1.84 -16.80 -2.34
N PRO A 311 1.01 -17.80 -2.66
CA PRO A 311 0.62 -18.06 -4.04
C PRO A 311 -0.13 -16.85 -4.61
N VAL A 312 0.04 -16.58 -5.88
CA VAL A 312 -0.77 -15.58 -6.57
C VAL A 312 -2.13 -16.21 -6.89
N LEU A 313 -3.11 -15.91 -6.06
CA LEU A 313 -4.51 -16.24 -6.29
C LEU A 313 -5.22 -14.92 -6.57
N SER A 314 -5.38 -14.57 -7.83
CA SER A 314 -6.01 -13.31 -8.22
C SER A 314 -7.17 -13.56 -9.15
N SER A 315 -8.20 -12.80 -8.97
CA SER A 315 -9.29 -12.72 -9.91
C SER A 315 -9.44 -11.28 -10.36
N GLU A 316 -9.56 -11.10 -11.65
CA GLU A 316 -9.96 -9.82 -12.23
C GLU A 316 -11.40 -9.96 -12.71
N ALA A 317 -12.18 -8.94 -12.47
CA ALA A 317 -13.55 -8.92 -12.89
C ALA A 317 -13.91 -7.53 -13.41
N THR A 318 -14.83 -7.46 -14.34
CA THR A 318 -15.51 -6.20 -14.63
C THR A 318 -16.88 -6.28 -13.97
N ILE A 319 -17.18 -5.29 -13.15
CA ILE A 319 -18.46 -5.20 -12.45
C ILE A 319 -19.30 -4.06 -13.04
N VAL A 320 -20.60 -4.15 -12.85
CA VAL A 320 -21.50 -3.07 -13.22
C VAL A 320 -21.30 -1.90 -12.26
N ALA A 321 -20.75 -0.78 -12.75
CA ALA A 321 -20.40 0.40 -11.95
C ALA A 321 -21.62 1.02 -11.25
N GLU A 322 -22.75 1.03 -11.91
CA GLU A 322 -24.03 1.55 -11.41
C GLU A 322 -24.99 0.42 -11.01
N SER A 323 -24.46 -0.63 -10.37
CA SER A 323 -25.32 -1.68 -9.83
C SER A 323 -26.21 -1.08 -8.73
N HIS A 324 -27.51 -1.32 -8.81
CA HIS A 324 -28.46 -0.91 -7.77
C HIS A 324 -28.24 -1.64 -6.43
N GLN A 325 -27.32 -2.60 -6.39
CA GLN A 325 -27.08 -3.45 -5.22
C GLN A 325 -25.96 -2.92 -4.34
N PHE A 326 -24.80 -2.55 -4.93
CA PHE A 326 -23.62 -2.12 -4.19
C PHE A 326 -22.95 -0.95 -4.87
N VAL A 327 -22.57 0.06 -4.08
CA VAL A 327 -21.89 1.27 -4.54
C VAL A 327 -20.47 1.28 -3.97
N TYR A 328 -19.48 1.33 -4.86
CA TYR A 328 -18.07 1.46 -4.46
C TYR A 328 -17.84 2.74 -3.67
N GLY A 329 -17.01 2.66 -2.65
CA GLY A 329 -16.73 3.76 -1.73
C GLY A 329 -17.77 3.95 -0.61
N LYS A 330 -18.97 3.40 -0.77
CA LYS A 330 -20.05 3.46 0.22
C LYS A 330 -20.30 2.10 0.88
N ASP A 331 -20.63 1.09 0.08
CA ASP A 331 -21.00 -0.23 0.57
C ASP A 331 -19.80 -1.16 0.69
N TYR A 332 -18.78 -0.95 -0.12
CA TYR A 332 -17.51 -1.67 -0.09
C TYR A 332 -16.37 -0.79 -0.59
N LYS A 333 -15.14 -1.13 -0.24
CA LYS A 333 -13.91 -0.41 -0.63
C LYS A 333 -12.73 -1.36 -0.78
N VAL A 334 -11.65 -0.89 -1.38
CA VAL A 334 -10.37 -1.64 -1.44
C VAL A 334 -9.91 -2.00 -0.02
N GLY A 335 -9.53 -3.26 0.15
CA GLY A 335 -9.17 -3.89 1.42
C GLY A 335 -10.26 -4.74 2.04
N ASP A 336 -11.53 -4.54 1.68
CA ASP A 336 -12.64 -5.33 2.20
C ASP A 336 -12.58 -6.78 1.67
N PHE A 337 -13.04 -7.73 2.48
CA PHE A 337 -13.33 -9.06 2.00
C PHE A 337 -14.74 -9.10 1.43
N ILE A 338 -14.87 -9.69 0.27
CA ILE A 338 -16.11 -9.85 -0.48
C ILE A 338 -16.31 -11.31 -0.88
N THR A 339 -17.44 -11.63 -1.47
CA THR A 339 -17.70 -12.94 -2.10
C THR A 339 -17.80 -12.77 -3.61
N MET A 340 -17.17 -13.68 -4.34
CA MET A 340 -17.31 -13.78 -5.80
C MET A 340 -17.79 -15.17 -6.18
N GLN A 341 -18.71 -15.26 -7.13
CA GLN A 341 -19.21 -16.54 -7.62
C GLN A 341 -19.58 -16.45 -9.11
N HIS A 342 -19.27 -17.51 -9.83
CA HIS A 342 -19.75 -17.74 -11.19
C HIS A 342 -20.47 -19.08 -11.23
N THR A 343 -21.79 -19.04 -11.15
CA THR A 343 -22.61 -20.24 -10.99
C THR A 343 -22.56 -21.12 -12.23
N GLY A 344 -22.45 -20.57 -13.43
CA GLY A 344 -22.35 -21.30 -14.68
C GLY A 344 -21.13 -22.24 -14.77
N TYR A 345 -20.05 -21.94 -14.06
CA TYR A 345 -18.83 -22.78 -13.99
C TYR A 345 -18.64 -23.46 -12.63
N GLY A 346 -19.59 -23.29 -11.71
CA GLY A 346 -19.49 -23.84 -10.36
C GLY A 346 -18.34 -23.24 -9.52
N ILE A 347 -17.88 -22.06 -9.89
CA ILE A 347 -16.81 -21.36 -9.16
C ILE A 347 -17.47 -20.54 -8.04
N GLN A 348 -17.04 -20.79 -6.81
CA GLN A 348 -17.44 -19.99 -5.66
C GLN A 348 -16.22 -19.69 -4.79
N ILE A 349 -15.91 -18.41 -4.64
CA ILE A 349 -14.89 -17.91 -3.73
C ILE A 349 -15.63 -17.19 -2.60
N PRO A 350 -15.88 -17.90 -1.49
CA PRO A 350 -16.76 -17.41 -0.44
C PRO A 350 -16.19 -16.19 0.29
N ARG A 351 -14.86 -16.05 0.30
CA ARG A 351 -14.16 -14.95 0.95
C ARG A 351 -12.88 -14.61 0.19
N VAL A 352 -12.86 -13.45 -0.45
CA VAL A 352 -11.72 -12.95 -1.21
C VAL A 352 -11.50 -11.49 -0.87
N ARG A 353 -10.25 -11.04 -0.79
CA ARG A 353 -9.93 -9.64 -0.54
C ARG A 353 -9.97 -8.83 -1.82
N LEU A 354 -10.65 -7.70 -1.80
CA LEU A 354 -10.53 -6.69 -2.85
C LEU A 354 -9.21 -5.93 -2.67
N VAL A 355 -8.18 -6.33 -3.42
CA VAL A 355 -6.82 -5.76 -3.30
C VAL A 355 -6.58 -4.58 -4.23
N GLY A 356 -7.45 -4.36 -5.20
CA GLY A 356 -7.35 -3.22 -6.10
C GLY A 356 -8.70 -2.82 -6.69
N MET A 357 -8.79 -1.56 -7.13
CA MET A 357 -9.91 -1.03 -7.90
C MET A 357 -9.39 -0.03 -8.90
N ILE A 358 -9.59 -0.33 -10.18
CA ILE A 358 -9.29 0.60 -11.26
C ILE A 358 -10.61 1.30 -11.62
N GLU A 359 -10.65 2.60 -11.36
CA GLU A 359 -11.73 3.47 -11.78
C GLU A 359 -11.33 4.19 -13.05
N SER A 360 -12.15 4.12 -14.08
CA SER A 360 -11.97 4.85 -15.33
C SER A 360 -13.10 5.84 -15.55
N PHE A 361 -12.75 7.04 -15.99
CA PHE A 361 -13.69 8.09 -16.38
C PHE A 361 -13.26 8.57 -17.76
N ASP A 362 -14.11 8.39 -18.75
CA ASP A 362 -13.85 8.78 -20.14
C ASP A 362 -15.15 9.11 -20.86
N SER A 363 -15.10 9.23 -22.19
CA SER A 363 -16.28 9.51 -23.03
C SER A 363 -17.34 8.40 -22.99
N ASP A 364 -16.96 7.17 -22.64
CA ASP A 364 -17.86 6.02 -22.56
C ASP A 364 -18.53 5.92 -21.18
N GLY A 365 -18.06 6.72 -20.21
CA GLY A 365 -18.65 6.86 -18.89
C GLY A 365 -17.72 6.46 -17.76
N TYR A 366 -18.32 6.00 -16.65
CA TYR A 366 -17.62 5.52 -15.46
C TYR A 366 -17.53 4.00 -15.44
N GLY A 367 -16.32 3.49 -15.35
CA GLY A 367 -16.02 2.07 -15.27
C GLY A 367 -15.33 1.68 -13.97
N LEU A 368 -15.61 0.46 -13.49
CA LEU A 368 -14.99 -0.16 -12.32
C LEU A 368 -14.41 -1.53 -12.66
N THR A 369 -13.12 -1.73 -12.38
CA THR A 369 -12.45 -3.01 -12.56
C THR A 369 -11.80 -3.41 -11.23
N PRO A 370 -12.43 -4.29 -10.43
CA PRO A 370 -11.87 -4.79 -9.19
C PRO A 370 -10.77 -5.82 -9.45
N VAL A 371 -9.74 -5.78 -8.61
CA VAL A 371 -8.72 -6.82 -8.50
C VAL A 371 -8.87 -7.47 -7.14
N VAL A 372 -8.98 -8.80 -7.12
CA VAL A 372 -9.17 -9.56 -5.88
C VAL A 372 -8.07 -10.59 -5.68
N GLN A 373 -7.80 -10.92 -4.43
CA GLN A 373 -6.79 -11.90 -4.01
C GLN A 373 -7.34 -12.76 -2.87
N GLU A 374 -7.17 -14.08 -2.95
CA GLU A 374 -7.49 -15.04 -1.89
C GLU A 374 -6.47 -15.03 -0.75
#